data_693d45fb157c179044bf95a68eafe81f
#
_entry.id   693d45fb157c179044bf95a68eafe81f
#
_cell.length_a   1.000
_cell.length_b   1.000
_cell.length_c   1.000
_cell.angle_alpha   90.00
_cell.angle_beta   90.00
_cell.angle_gamma   90.00
#
_symmetry.space_group_name_H-M   'P 1'
#
loop_
_entity.id
_entity.type
_entity.pdbx_description
1 polymer ?
#
loop_
_entity_poly.entity_id
_entity_poly.type
_entity_poly.pdbx_seq_one_letter_code
_entity_poly.pdbx_strand_id
1 'polypeptide(L)'
;GAEHLAKYINNNDHVSIDLGQVVFSDTTTMTADGPFEHKLQTLTGNRWVNADIEAETGCGIVPIKYKKSNYIHAIMWVTGLEAALMIDDPWKVCMTTDHPNGGYFTTYPRVVTWLMSQKAREKYMEKVNKRAKSRTALESLDREYSFSDVVISTRAGTARLLGLNDKGHLGVGADADVAVYNIDLNKIDPAIQYWKVRKALRRADYTIKDGEIVVKDGEVVKSVPGRSYWVDSKVSTDLAKSVESEIKEKFKDYYTIQMSNYIVAEKNIINSSPITVQAEV
;
A
#
# COMPACT_ATOMS: atom_id res chain seq x y z
N GLY A 1 -16.04 12.06 1.46
CA GLY A 1 -14.60 11.86 1.30
C GLY A 1 -14.28 10.89 0.19
N ALA A 2 -14.52 9.59 0.36
CA ALA A 2 -14.18 8.58 -0.64
C ALA A 2 -14.84 8.81 -2.00
N GLU A 3 -16.11 9.21 -2.03
CA GLU A 3 -16.84 9.50 -3.28
C GLU A 3 -16.19 10.61 -4.10
N HIS A 4 -15.80 11.73 -3.46
CA HIS A 4 -15.13 12.84 -4.17
C HIS A 4 -13.76 12.40 -4.71
N LEU A 5 -13.01 11.63 -3.93
CA LEU A 5 -11.73 11.09 -4.35
C LEU A 5 -11.88 10.14 -5.53
N ALA A 6 -12.81 9.18 -5.43
CA ALA A 6 -13.08 8.23 -6.50
C ALA A 6 -13.54 8.93 -7.79
N LYS A 7 -14.44 9.91 -7.68
CA LYS A 7 -14.88 10.72 -8.82
C LYS A 7 -13.71 11.47 -9.48
N TYR A 8 -12.80 12.04 -8.66
CA TYR A 8 -11.62 12.70 -9.21
C TYR A 8 -10.73 11.73 -9.97
N ILE A 9 -10.44 10.54 -9.39
CA ILE A 9 -9.61 9.51 -10.02
C ILE A 9 -10.26 8.98 -11.30
N ASN A 10 -11.57 8.73 -11.29
CA ASN A 10 -12.29 8.25 -12.48
C ASN A 10 -12.23 9.25 -13.64
N ASN A 11 -12.22 10.54 -13.35
CA ASN A 11 -12.19 11.60 -14.36
C ASN A 11 -10.78 12.05 -14.78
N ASN A 12 -9.71 11.49 -14.20
CA ASN A 12 -8.33 11.89 -14.48
C ASN A 12 -7.45 10.66 -14.72
N ASP A 13 -7.06 10.44 -15.97
CA ASP A 13 -6.35 9.23 -16.40
C ASP A 13 -4.94 9.09 -15.81
N HIS A 14 -4.32 10.20 -15.45
CA HIS A 14 -2.97 10.26 -14.87
C HIS A 14 -2.95 10.09 -13.34
N VAL A 15 -4.11 9.89 -12.71
CA VAL A 15 -4.23 9.78 -11.25
C VAL A 15 -4.55 8.35 -10.84
N SER A 16 -3.82 7.84 -9.87
CA SER A 16 -4.00 6.53 -9.26
C SER A 16 -3.99 6.65 -7.74
N ILE A 17 -4.42 5.63 -7.04
CA ILE A 17 -4.45 5.59 -5.57
C ILE A 17 -3.73 4.35 -5.03
N ASP A 18 -2.93 4.55 -4.00
CA ASP A 18 -2.54 3.52 -3.05
C ASP A 18 -3.53 3.56 -1.88
N LEU A 19 -4.17 2.43 -1.58
CA LEU A 19 -5.25 2.39 -0.61
C LEU A 19 -4.77 2.60 0.83
N GLY A 20 -3.58 2.13 1.18
CA GLY A 20 -3.11 2.11 2.56
C GLY A 20 -4.15 1.51 3.51
N GLN A 21 -4.84 0.42 3.10
CA GLN A 21 -6.05 -0.09 3.75
C GLN A 21 -5.84 -0.44 5.21
N VAL A 22 -6.51 0.26 6.10
CA VAL A 22 -6.52 -0.05 7.53
C VAL A 22 -7.19 -1.41 7.80
N VAL A 23 -6.55 -2.20 8.65
CA VAL A 23 -7.07 -3.48 9.12
C VAL A 23 -7.14 -3.46 10.64
N PHE A 24 -8.32 -3.78 11.21
CA PHE A 24 -8.47 -3.82 12.67
C PHE A 24 -7.63 -4.93 13.29
N SER A 25 -6.45 -4.56 13.75
CA SER A 25 -5.44 -5.43 14.39
C SER A 25 -4.43 -4.57 15.14
N ASP A 26 -3.53 -5.22 15.85
CA ASP A 26 -2.31 -4.57 16.31
C ASP A 26 -1.42 -4.31 15.09
N THR A 27 -0.79 -3.14 15.04
CA THR A 27 0.11 -2.70 13.99
C THR A 27 1.13 -1.71 14.53
N THR A 28 1.96 -1.15 13.65
CA THR A 28 2.99 -0.19 14.05
C THR A 28 3.02 0.93 13.01
N THR A 29 2.87 2.16 13.46
CA THR A 29 3.12 3.33 12.62
C THR A 29 4.61 3.63 12.61
N MET A 30 5.14 3.88 11.41
CA MET A 30 6.51 4.33 11.18
C MET A 30 6.46 5.55 10.27
N THR A 31 7.22 6.57 10.61
CA THR A 31 7.34 7.78 9.78
C THR A 31 8.78 8.21 9.69
N ALA A 32 9.16 8.74 8.53
CA ALA A 32 10.44 9.42 8.32
C ALA A 32 10.21 10.84 7.77
N ASP A 33 8.95 11.28 7.75
CA ASP A 33 8.53 12.62 7.30
C ASP A 33 8.26 13.51 8.50
N GLY A 34 9.28 13.77 9.25
CA GLY A 34 9.19 14.61 10.44
C GLY A 34 8.69 16.03 10.17
N PRO A 35 9.12 16.79 9.09
CA PRO A 35 8.56 18.12 8.77
C PRO A 35 7.05 18.09 8.59
N PHE A 36 6.53 17.09 7.91
CA PHE A 36 5.10 16.91 7.70
C PHE A 36 4.36 16.61 9.01
N GLU A 37 4.89 15.71 9.82
CA GLU A 37 4.36 15.37 11.13
C GLU A 37 4.31 16.58 12.07
N HIS A 38 5.39 17.36 12.13
CA HIS A 38 5.43 18.60 12.91
C HIS A 38 4.37 19.59 12.43
N LYS A 39 4.22 19.76 11.11
CA LYS A 39 3.20 20.64 10.52
C LYS A 39 1.79 20.18 10.87
N LEU A 40 1.51 18.90 10.78
CA LEU A 40 0.22 18.31 11.16
C LEU A 40 -0.06 18.54 12.64
N GLN A 41 0.91 18.35 13.51
CA GLN A 41 0.77 18.61 14.94
C GLN A 41 0.44 20.07 15.20
N THR A 42 1.12 20.98 14.55
CA THR A 42 0.88 22.44 14.67
C THR A 42 -0.53 22.82 14.21
N LEU A 43 -1.01 22.21 13.12
CA LEU A 43 -2.33 22.50 12.55
C LEU A 43 -3.48 21.84 13.32
N THR A 44 -3.28 20.64 13.83
CA THR A 44 -4.35 19.81 14.43
C THR A 44 -4.34 19.85 15.95
N GLY A 45 -3.23 20.21 16.59
CA GLY A 45 -3.02 20.11 18.01
C GLY A 45 -2.99 18.68 18.53
N ASN A 46 -2.71 17.71 17.69
CA ASN A 46 -2.85 16.29 17.95
C ASN A 46 -1.59 15.71 18.57
N ARG A 47 -1.63 15.35 19.84
CA ARG A 47 -0.45 14.85 20.59
C ARG A 47 0.15 13.57 20.01
N TRP A 48 -0.66 12.69 19.42
CA TRP A 48 -0.16 11.43 18.89
C TRP A 48 0.80 11.62 17.71
N VAL A 49 0.55 12.63 16.87
CA VAL A 49 1.45 13.00 15.78
C VAL A 49 2.84 13.36 16.32
N ASN A 50 2.87 14.17 17.38
CA ASN A 50 4.12 14.57 17.98
C ASN A 50 4.86 13.43 18.72
N ALA A 51 4.13 12.42 19.19
CA ALA A 51 4.73 11.24 19.84
C ALA A 51 5.46 10.31 18.86
N ASP A 52 5.15 10.40 17.56
CA ASP A 52 5.77 9.61 16.50
C ASP A 52 7.12 10.17 16.01
N ILE A 53 7.50 11.37 16.48
CA ILE A 53 8.71 12.05 16.02
C ILE A 53 9.85 11.85 17.00
N GLU A 54 10.95 11.29 16.51
CA GLU A 54 12.24 11.35 17.20
C GLU A 54 12.98 12.62 16.80
N ALA A 55 13.34 13.43 17.80
CA ALA A 55 13.86 14.78 17.60
C ALA A 55 15.15 14.84 16.75
N GLU A 56 15.97 13.81 16.79
CA GLU A 56 17.28 13.79 16.09
C GLU A 56 17.19 13.23 14.67
N THR A 57 16.27 12.31 14.41
CA THR A 57 16.17 11.59 13.12
C THR A 57 14.98 12.03 12.27
N GLY A 58 14.01 12.72 12.87
CA GLY A 58 12.75 13.09 12.21
C GLY A 58 11.88 11.88 11.88
N CYS A 59 12.09 10.74 12.53
CA CYS A 59 11.29 9.54 12.39
C CYS A 59 10.87 8.99 13.74
N GLY A 60 9.82 8.19 13.75
CA GLY A 60 9.31 7.55 14.93
C GLY A 60 8.68 6.20 14.65
N ILE A 61 8.55 5.38 15.67
CA ILE A 61 7.88 4.07 15.62
C ILE A 61 6.92 4.00 16.80
N VAL A 62 5.62 3.91 16.51
CA VAL A 62 4.58 3.83 17.53
C VAL A 62 3.66 2.64 17.29
N PRO A 63 3.52 1.74 18.28
CA PRO A 63 2.51 0.68 18.24
C PRO A 63 1.10 1.27 18.22
N ILE A 64 0.28 0.84 17.27
CA ILE A 64 -1.12 1.24 17.11
C ILE A 64 -2.00 0.00 17.13
N LYS A 65 -3.13 0.12 17.83
CA LYS A 65 -4.17 -0.89 17.77
C LYS A 65 -5.43 -0.32 17.15
N TYR A 66 -5.67 -0.65 15.89
CA TYR A 66 -6.92 -0.29 15.22
C TYR A 66 -8.09 -1.10 15.78
N LYS A 67 -9.10 -0.39 16.30
CA LYS A 67 -10.28 -0.97 16.97
C LYS A 67 -11.55 -0.66 16.19
N LYS A 68 -12.40 -1.66 16.00
CA LYS A 68 -13.73 -1.50 15.35
C LYS A 68 -14.65 -0.54 16.08
N SER A 69 -14.56 -0.48 17.39
CA SER A 69 -15.36 0.41 18.25
C SER A 69 -14.93 1.87 18.19
N ASN A 70 -13.70 2.15 17.77
CA ASN A 70 -13.20 3.52 17.63
C ASN A 70 -13.75 4.14 16.33
N TYR A 71 -14.32 5.34 16.45
CA TYR A 71 -14.96 6.04 15.33
C TYR A 71 -13.96 6.36 14.21
N ILE A 72 -12.80 6.92 14.55
CA ILE A 72 -11.78 7.34 13.56
C ILE A 72 -11.22 6.12 12.82
N HIS A 73 -10.84 5.07 13.56
CA HIS A 73 -10.33 3.84 12.96
C HIS A 73 -11.36 3.17 12.03
N ALA A 74 -12.64 3.25 12.41
CA ALA A 74 -13.73 2.73 11.59
C ALA A 74 -13.92 3.56 10.30
N ILE A 75 -13.83 4.89 10.38
CA ILE A 75 -13.87 5.77 9.20
C ILE A 75 -12.70 5.47 8.26
N MET A 76 -11.48 5.33 8.77
CA MET A 76 -10.32 4.97 7.95
C MET A 76 -10.53 3.64 7.23
N TRP A 77 -11.06 2.64 7.93
CA TRP A 77 -11.34 1.33 7.34
C TRP A 77 -12.38 1.40 6.22
N VAL A 78 -13.51 2.09 6.43
CA VAL A 78 -14.56 2.20 5.40
C VAL A 78 -14.10 3.02 4.21
N THR A 79 -13.36 4.12 4.44
CA THR A 79 -12.93 5.04 3.37
C THR A 79 -12.05 4.34 2.33
N GLY A 80 -11.09 3.49 2.76
CA GLY A 80 -10.25 2.75 1.83
C GLY A 80 -11.04 1.78 0.96
N LEU A 81 -11.97 1.02 1.56
CA LEU A 81 -12.82 0.10 0.80
C LEU A 81 -13.79 0.83 -0.13
N GLU A 82 -14.40 1.93 0.32
CA GLU A 82 -15.26 2.77 -0.52
C GLU A 82 -14.49 3.31 -1.72
N ALA A 83 -13.28 3.86 -1.50
CA ALA A 83 -12.46 4.37 -2.59
C ALA A 83 -12.18 3.28 -3.63
N ALA A 84 -11.72 2.09 -3.21
CA ALA A 84 -11.46 0.98 -4.11
C ALA A 84 -12.71 0.55 -4.89
N LEU A 85 -13.86 0.49 -4.22
CA LEU A 85 -15.11 0.00 -4.84
C LEU A 85 -15.80 1.04 -5.72
N MET A 86 -15.51 2.33 -5.56
CA MET A 86 -16.07 3.42 -6.36
C MET A 86 -15.17 3.83 -7.53
N ILE A 87 -13.91 3.41 -7.57
CA ILE A 87 -13.01 3.63 -8.71
C ILE A 87 -13.28 2.55 -9.74
N ASP A 88 -13.70 2.95 -10.94
CA ASP A 88 -14.16 2.04 -11.99
C ASP A 88 -13.05 1.16 -12.54
N ASP A 89 -11.87 1.73 -12.75
CA ASP A 89 -10.71 1.06 -13.33
C ASP A 89 -9.77 0.49 -12.25
N PRO A 90 -9.66 -0.85 -12.11
CA PRO A 90 -8.77 -1.47 -11.14
C PRO A 90 -7.27 -1.19 -11.40
N TRP A 91 -6.89 -0.75 -12.60
CA TRP A 91 -5.53 -0.33 -12.92
C TRP A 91 -5.11 0.96 -12.22
N LYS A 92 -6.08 1.75 -11.76
CA LYS A 92 -5.85 2.96 -10.98
C LYS A 92 -5.79 2.72 -9.46
N VAL A 93 -5.92 1.47 -9.02
CA VAL A 93 -5.97 1.10 -7.60
C VAL A 93 -4.82 0.17 -7.24
N CYS A 94 -3.90 0.63 -6.39
CA CYS A 94 -2.95 -0.24 -5.72
C CYS A 94 -3.53 -0.71 -4.38
N MET A 95 -3.71 -2.01 -4.21
CA MET A 95 -4.16 -2.57 -2.94
C MET A 95 -2.97 -2.78 -2.00
N THR A 96 -2.83 -1.91 -1.03
CA THR A 96 -1.82 -2.03 0.02
C THR A 96 -2.46 -1.90 1.41
N THR A 97 -1.69 -2.16 2.44
CA THR A 97 -2.02 -1.85 3.83
C THR A 97 -1.06 -0.81 4.42
N ASP A 98 -0.24 -0.19 3.57
CA ASP A 98 0.85 0.67 4.04
C ASP A 98 1.64 -0.02 5.15
N HIS A 99 2.13 -1.24 4.85
CA HIS A 99 2.77 -2.09 5.85
C HIS A 99 3.97 -1.40 6.51
N PRO A 100 4.01 -1.30 7.85
CA PRO A 100 3.06 -1.91 8.82
C PRO A 100 1.93 -0.98 9.29
N ASN A 101 1.83 0.26 8.79
CA ASN A 101 0.98 1.32 9.36
C ASN A 101 -0.52 0.97 9.40
N GLY A 102 -1.14 0.69 8.27
CA GLY A 102 -2.56 0.33 8.19
C GLY A 102 -2.84 -1.11 8.59
N GLY A 103 -1.86 -1.99 8.41
CA GLY A 103 -1.92 -3.41 8.74
C GLY A 103 -0.75 -4.19 8.19
N TYR A 104 -0.46 -5.35 8.78
CA TYR A 104 0.59 -6.23 8.28
C TYR A 104 0.23 -6.83 6.91
N PHE A 105 1.21 -7.02 6.03
CA PHE A 105 0.99 -7.65 4.71
C PHE A 105 0.32 -9.04 4.79
N THR A 106 0.50 -9.78 5.89
CA THR A 106 -0.20 -11.04 6.16
C THR A 106 -1.72 -10.89 6.26
N THR A 107 -2.23 -9.66 6.32
CA THR A 107 -3.68 -9.37 6.35
C THR A 107 -4.28 -9.18 4.95
N TYR A 108 -3.50 -9.12 3.88
CA TYR A 108 -3.97 -8.97 2.51
C TYR A 108 -5.08 -9.95 2.12
N PRO A 109 -5.04 -11.24 2.49
CA PRO A 109 -6.15 -12.14 2.20
C PRO A 109 -7.50 -11.70 2.78
N ARG A 110 -7.47 -10.90 3.87
CA ARG A 110 -8.68 -10.32 4.47
C ARG A 110 -9.17 -9.13 3.65
N VAL A 111 -8.27 -8.25 3.22
CA VAL A 111 -8.62 -7.11 2.36
C VAL A 111 -9.22 -7.60 1.05
N VAL A 112 -8.58 -8.58 0.41
CA VAL A 112 -9.09 -9.22 -0.81
C VAL A 112 -10.53 -9.71 -0.62
N THR A 113 -10.83 -10.38 0.50
CA THR A 113 -12.20 -10.86 0.72
C THR A 113 -13.21 -9.75 0.92
N TRP A 114 -12.83 -8.59 1.45
CA TRP A 114 -13.72 -7.43 1.54
C TRP A 114 -13.98 -6.79 0.17
N LEU A 115 -13.01 -6.79 -0.71
CA LEU A 115 -13.19 -6.31 -2.08
C LEU A 115 -14.04 -7.26 -2.93
N MET A 116 -13.89 -8.58 -2.74
CA MET A 116 -14.56 -9.61 -3.52
C MET A 116 -15.95 -10.03 -3.00
N SER A 117 -16.36 -9.59 -1.81
CA SER A 117 -17.60 -10.07 -1.21
C SER A 117 -18.30 -9.00 -0.39
N GLN A 118 -19.47 -8.57 -0.87
CA GLN A 118 -20.36 -7.70 -0.11
C GLN A 118 -20.77 -8.37 1.21
N LYS A 119 -21.11 -9.64 1.17
CA LYS A 119 -21.45 -10.44 2.36
C LYS A 119 -20.34 -10.46 3.42
N ALA A 120 -19.06 -10.48 2.99
CA ALA A 120 -17.94 -10.37 3.92
C ALA A 120 -17.87 -8.97 4.56
N ARG A 121 -18.14 -7.91 3.79
CA ARG A 121 -18.22 -6.53 4.31
C ARG A 121 -19.35 -6.36 5.31
N GLU A 122 -20.57 -6.78 4.96
CA GLU A 122 -21.76 -6.72 5.82
C GLU A 122 -21.50 -7.38 7.18
N LYS A 123 -21.04 -8.63 7.16
CA LYS A 123 -20.70 -9.36 8.39
C LYS A 123 -19.65 -8.65 9.24
N TYR A 124 -18.74 -7.95 8.61
CA TYR A 124 -17.70 -7.20 9.32
C TYR A 124 -18.26 -5.91 9.90
N MET A 125 -19.16 -5.24 9.17
CA MET A 125 -19.85 -4.01 9.54
C MET A 125 -20.77 -4.17 10.77
N GLU A 126 -21.28 -5.37 11.06
CA GLU A 126 -22.07 -5.63 12.28
C GLU A 126 -21.38 -5.18 13.57
N LYS A 127 -20.04 -5.25 13.59
CA LYS A 127 -19.20 -4.96 14.76
C LYS A 127 -18.46 -3.61 14.70
N VAL A 128 -18.73 -2.83 13.66
CA VAL A 128 -18.12 -1.52 13.46
C VAL A 128 -18.86 -0.44 14.23
N ASN A 129 -18.15 0.61 14.62
CA ASN A 129 -18.71 1.77 15.32
C ASN A 129 -19.98 2.30 14.63
N LYS A 130 -21.09 2.42 15.37
CA LYS A 130 -22.41 2.78 14.83
C LYS A 130 -22.42 4.14 14.12
N ARG A 131 -21.67 5.12 14.64
CA ARG A 131 -21.56 6.45 14.03
C ARG A 131 -20.78 6.41 12.71
N ALA A 132 -19.75 5.57 12.60
CA ALA A 132 -19.06 5.35 11.33
C ALA A 132 -19.97 4.66 10.32
N LYS A 133 -20.69 3.62 10.78
CA LYS A 133 -21.66 2.90 9.97
C LYS A 133 -22.74 3.80 9.36
N SER A 134 -23.25 4.79 10.09
CA SER A 134 -24.25 5.74 9.57
C SER A 134 -23.68 6.80 8.62
N ARG A 135 -22.37 6.83 8.35
CA ARG A 135 -21.70 7.82 7.50
C ARG A 135 -20.95 7.21 6.32
N THR A 136 -21.17 5.95 6.06
CA THR A 136 -20.52 5.20 4.96
C THR A 136 -21.56 4.71 3.97
N ALA A 137 -21.20 4.68 2.70
CA ALA A 137 -21.97 4.05 1.64
C ALA A 137 -21.63 2.56 1.46
N LEU A 138 -20.67 2.03 2.25
CA LEU A 138 -20.09 0.70 2.03
C LEU A 138 -21.12 -0.45 2.04
N GLU A 139 -22.22 -0.31 2.79
CA GLU A 139 -23.29 -1.31 2.83
C GLU A 139 -24.16 -1.29 1.56
N SER A 140 -24.25 -0.14 0.87
CA SER A 140 -25.02 0.00 -0.37
C SER A 140 -24.21 -0.25 -1.63
N LEU A 141 -22.87 -0.41 -1.51
CA LEU A 141 -22.02 -0.73 -2.65
C LEU A 141 -22.10 -2.22 -2.96
N ASP A 142 -22.71 -2.55 -4.10
CA ASP A 142 -22.89 -3.91 -4.61
C ASP A 142 -21.69 -4.40 -5.43
N ARG A 143 -20.78 -3.50 -5.84
CA ARG A 143 -19.57 -3.87 -6.57
C ARG A 143 -18.74 -4.89 -5.80
N GLU A 144 -18.32 -5.93 -6.48
CA GLU A 144 -17.40 -6.96 -6.03
C GLU A 144 -16.27 -7.12 -7.04
N TYR A 145 -15.04 -7.19 -6.54
CA TYR A 145 -13.88 -7.45 -7.39
C TYR A 145 -13.90 -8.90 -7.88
N SER A 146 -13.63 -9.07 -9.16
CA SER A 146 -13.26 -10.37 -9.72
C SER A 146 -11.83 -10.77 -9.31
N PHE A 147 -11.44 -12.02 -9.55
CA PHE A 147 -10.02 -12.41 -9.40
C PHE A 147 -9.09 -11.63 -10.31
N SER A 148 -9.55 -11.25 -11.51
CA SER A 148 -8.79 -10.39 -12.42
C SER A 148 -8.54 -9.02 -11.81
N ASP A 149 -9.56 -8.38 -11.21
CA ASP A 149 -9.40 -7.08 -10.55
C ASP A 149 -8.41 -7.17 -9.38
N VAL A 150 -8.46 -8.27 -8.61
CA VAL A 150 -7.49 -8.52 -7.54
C VAL A 150 -6.07 -8.66 -8.09
N VAL A 151 -5.87 -9.40 -9.16
CA VAL A 151 -4.54 -9.57 -9.77
C VAL A 151 -4.04 -8.23 -10.33
N ILE A 152 -4.89 -7.46 -10.97
CA ILE A 152 -4.55 -6.12 -11.46
C ILE A 152 -4.14 -5.23 -10.29
N SER A 153 -4.98 -5.06 -9.30
CA SER A 153 -4.72 -4.12 -8.20
C SER A 153 -3.57 -4.51 -7.26
N THR A 154 -3.17 -5.80 -7.26
CA THR A 154 -2.09 -6.30 -6.38
C THR A 154 -0.79 -6.61 -7.10
N ARG A 155 -0.79 -6.69 -8.43
CA ARG A 155 0.38 -7.08 -9.23
C ARG A 155 0.55 -6.23 -10.48
N ALA A 156 -0.27 -6.46 -11.50
CA ALA A 156 -0.09 -5.84 -12.81
C ALA A 156 -0.22 -4.30 -12.76
N GLY A 157 -1.24 -3.78 -12.12
CA GLY A 157 -1.45 -2.34 -11.95
C GLY A 157 -0.36 -1.71 -11.11
N THR A 158 0.02 -2.35 -10.00
CA THR A 158 1.11 -1.88 -9.14
C THR A 158 2.45 -1.82 -9.87
N ALA A 159 2.81 -2.87 -10.63
CA ALA A 159 4.02 -2.90 -11.44
C ALA A 159 4.02 -1.79 -12.50
N ARG A 160 2.88 -1.61 -13.20
CA ARG A 160 2.70 -0.55 -14.19
C ARG A 160 2.89 0.85 -13.59
N LEU A 161 2.30 1.11 -12.42
CA LEU A 161 2.41 2.41 -11.74
C LEU A 161 3.84 2.73 -11.28
N LEU A 162 4.63 1.68 -11.02
CA LEU A 162 6.06 1.81 -10.70
C LEU A 162 6.96 1.84 -11.96
N GLY A 163 6.39 1.75 -13.17
CA GLY A 163 7.17 1.70 -14.42
C GLY A 163 7.92 0.39 -14.65
N LEU A 164 7.57 -0.69 -13.96
CA LEU A 164 8.21 -2.00 -14.06
C LEU A 164 7.56 -2.82 -15.17
N ASN A 165 8.04 -2.71 -16.40
CA ASN A 165 7.45 -3.34 -17.58
C ASN A 165 7.68 -4.85 -17.66
N ASP A 166 8.66 -5.36 -16.94
CA ASP A 166 9.05 -6.78 -16.88
C ASP A 166 8.41 -7.53 -15.70
N LYS A 167 7.54 -6.86 -14.94
CA LYS A 167 6.91 -7.43 -13.75
C LYS A 167 5.38 -7.34 -13.77
N GLY A 168 4.76 -8.16 -12.92
CA GLY A 168 3.31 -8.13 -12.70
C GLY A 168 2.48 -8.84 -13.75
N HIS A 169 3.09 -9.52 -14.72
CA HIS A 169 2.42 -10.28 -15.76
C HIS A 169 3.19 -11.56 -16.14
N LEU A 170 2.53 -12.46 -16.89
CA LEU A 170 3.10 -13.73 -17.34
C LEU A 170 3.40 -13.73 -18.86
N GLY A 171 3.55 -12.56 -19.47
CA GLY A 171 3.88 -12.40 -20.87
C GLY A 171 5.33 -12.77 -21.18
N VAL A 172 5.62 -12.99 -22.46
CA VAL A 172 6.99 -13.26 -22.93
C VAL A 172 7.88 -12.05 -22.63
N GLY A 173 9.04 -12.31 -22.02
CA GLY A 173 10.00 -11.27 -21.61
C GLY A 173 9.80 -10.76 -20.17
N ALA A 174 8.72 -11.16 -19.51
CA ALA A 174 8.55 -10.86 -18.09
C ALA A 174 9.45 -11.73 -17.20
N ASP A 175 9.80 -11.19 -16.03
CA ASP A 175 10.44 -11.96 -14.98
C ASP A 175 9.56 -13.14 -14.57
N ALA A 176 10.18 -14.28 -14.30
CA ALA A 176 9.46 -15.46 -13.82
C ALA A 176 9.16 -15.36 -12.33
N ASP A 177 8.36 -14.34 -11.95
CA ASP A 177 7.87 -14.10 -10.59
C ASP A 177 6.42 -14.61 -10.50
N VAL A 178 6.21 -15.81 -9.93
CA VAL A 178 4.91 -16.51 -9.93
C VAL A 178 4.53 -16.96 -8.53
N ALA A 179 3.27 -16.76 -8.14
CA ALA A 179 2.68 -17.36 -6.94
C ALA A 179 1.53 -18.29 -7.32
N VAL A 180 1.59 -19.52 -6.84
CA VAL A 180 0.57 -20.56 -7.09
C VAL A 180 -0.19 -20.83 -5.80
N TYR A 181 -1.51 -20.70 -5.88
CA TYR A 181 -2.41 -20.92 -4.74
C TYR A 181 -3.33 -22.12 -5.00
N ASN A 182 -3.61 -22.92 -3.98
CA ASN A 182 -4.53 -24.05 -4.05
C ASN A 182 -5.99 -23.56 -3.98
N ILE A 183 -6.48 -23.09 -5.13
CA ILE A 183 -7.85 -22.62 -5.28
C ILE A 183 -8.37 -22.95 -6.69
N ASP A 184 -9.52 -23.61 -6.77
CA ASP A 184 -10.20 -23.89 -8.02
C ASP A 184 -11.29 -22.81 -8.24
N LEU A 185 -11.02 -21.87 -9.13
CA LEU A 185 -11.90 -20.75 -9.42
C LEU A 185 -13.24 -21.15 -10.06
N ASN A 186 -13.31 -22.35 -10.66
CA ASN A 186 -14.53 -22.87 -11.27
C ASN A 186 -15.47 -23.49 -10.23
N LYS A 187 -14.97 -23.78 -9.03
CA LYS A 187 -15.73 -24.42 -7.94
C LYS A 187 -16.04 -23.48 -6.77
N ILE A 188 -15.64 -22.24 -6.87
CA ILE A 188 -15.79 -21.27 -5.78
C ILE A 188 -16.46 -20.02 -6.31
N ASP A 189 -17.58 -19.65 -5.68
CA ASP A 189 -18.13 -18.30 -5.77
C ASP A 189 -17.49 -17.43 -4.65
N PRO A 190 -16.60 -16.49 -4.99
CA PRO A 190 -15.92 -15.66 -4.01
C PRO A 190 -16.85 -14.74 -3.24
N ALA A 191 -17.95 -14.30 -3.85
CA ALA A 191 -18.97 -13.45 -3.22
C ALA A 191 -19.62 -14.16 -2.02
N ILE A 192 -19.90 -15.46 -2.17
CA ILE A 192 -20.55 -16.26 -1.14
C ILE A 192 -19.56 -17.02 -0.27
N GLN A 193 -18.53 -17.62 -0.89
CA GLN A 193 -17.56 -18.50 -0.24
C GLN A 193 -16.24 -17.80 0.08
N TYR A 194 -16.29 -16.50 0.41
CA TYR A 194 -15.12 -15.64 0.66
C TYR A 194 -14.12 -16.22 1.68
N TRP A 195 -14.57 -17.04 2.63
CA TRP A 195 -13.67 -17.70 3.59
C TRP A 195 -12.75 -18.72 2.95
N LYS A 196 -13.17 -19.37 1.84
CA LYS A 196 -12.33 -20.29 1.07
C LYS A 196 -11.22 -19.51 0.35
N VAL A 197 -11.57 -18.38 -0.28
CA VAL A 197 -10.61 -17.46 -0.88
C VAL A 197 -9.60 -16.98 0.16
N ARG A 198 -10.09 -16.51 1.30
CA ARG A 198 -9.22 -16.08 2.40
C ARG A 198 -8.29 -17.16 2.89
N LYS A 199 -8.77 -18.41 2.99
CA LYS A 199 -7.96 -19.56 3.41
C LYS A 199 -6.88 -19.86 2.39
N ALA A 200 -7.22 -19.91 1.11
CA ALA A 200 -6.29 -20.23 0.04
C ALA A 200 -5.18 -19.19 -0.10
N LEU A 201 -5.52 -17.90 -0.03
CA LEU A 201 -4.55 -16.81 -0.17
C LEU A 201 -3.62 -16.62 1.04
N ARG A 202 -3.82 -17.34 2.14
CA ARG A 202 -2.92 -17.21 3.30
C ARG A 202 -1.53 -17.77 3.07
N ARG A 203 -1.40 -18.72 2.15
CA ARG A 203 -0.18 -19.46 1.91
C ARG A 203 -0.16 -19.92 0.47
N ALA A 204 0.85 -19.51 -0.27
CA ALA A 204 1.08 -20.04 -1.60
C ALA A 204 1.63 -21.47 -1.51
N ASP A 205 1.17 -22.36 -2.38
CA ASP A 205 1.79 -23.68 -2.51
C ASP A 205 3.19 -23.54 -3.11
N TYR A 206 3.34 -22.65 -4.11
CA TYR A 206 4.62 -22.31 -4.69
C TYR A 206 4.76 -20.80 -4.82
N THR A 207 5.96 -20.31 -4.56
CA THR A 207 6.40 -18.98 -4.97
C THR A 207 7.70 -19.14 -5.75
N ILE A 208 7.72 -18.58 -6.93
CA ILE A 208 8.86 -18.56 -7.85
C ILE A 208 9.33 -17.14 -7.96
N LYS A 209 10.63 -16.90 -7.83
CA LYS A 209 11.27 -15.60 -7.96
C LYS A 209 12.41 -15.71 -8.96
N ASP A 210 12.36 -14.92 -10.05
CA ASP A 210 13.33 -14.99 -11.15
C ASP A 210 13.55 -16.44 -11.67
N GLY A 211 12.49 -17.24 -11.76
CA GLY A 211 12.54 -18.64 -12.18
C GLY A 211 12.97 -19.64 -11.08
N GLU A 212 13.38 -19.19 -9.91
CA GLU A 212 13.80 -20.01 -8.80
C GLU A 212 12.65 -20.28 -7.81
N ILE A 213 12.42 -21.53 -7.46
CA ILE A 213 11.42 -21.89 -6.45
C ILE A 213 11.94 -21.46 -5.07
N VAL A 214 11.30 -20.48 -4.47
CA VAL A 214 11.65 -19.95 -3.14
C VAL A 214 10.68 -20.42 -2.05
N VAL A 215 9.44 -20.78 -2.43
CA VAL A 215 8.46 -21.44 -1.56
C VAL A 215 7.95 -22.69 -2.25
N LYS A 216 7.89 -23.81 -1.51
CA LYS A 216 7.32 -25.08 -1.94
C LYS A 216 6.47 -25.67 -0.83
N ASP A 217 5.27 -26.15 -1.16
CA ASP A 217 4.29 -26.66 -0.21
C ASP A 217 4.02 -25.67 0.95
N GLY A 218 4.14 -24.37 0.62
CA GLY A 218 3.99 -23.26 1.53
C GLY A 218 5.13 -23.02 2.52
N GLU A 219 6.24 -23.74 2.44
CA GLU A 219 7.44 -23.53 3.25
C GLU A 219 8.52 -22.81 2.43
N VAL A 220 9.25 -21.90 3.07
CA VAL A 220 10.41 -21.25 2.45
C VAL A 220 11.53 -22.26 2.30
N VAL A 221 11.92 -22.54 1.05
CA VAL A 221 12.97 -23.53 0.73
C VAL A 221 14.27 -22.85 0.24
N LYS A 222 14.19 -21.60 -0.21
CA LYS A 222 15.33 -20.86 -0.70
C LYS A 222 15.09 -19.34 -0.49
N SER A 223 16.16 -18.61 -0.28
CA SER A 223 16.15 -17.14 -0.35
C SER A 223 17.04 -16.69 -1.51
N VAL A 224 16.54 -15.78 -2.33
CA VAL A 224 17.28 -15.19 -3.45
C VAL A 224 17.28 -13.66 -3.29
N PRO A 225 18.34 -12.98 -3.73
CA PRO A 225 18.37 -11.51 -3.68
C PRO A 225 17.32 -10.91 -4.61
N GLY A 226 16.85 -9.73 -4.26
CA GLY A 226 16.06 -8.89 -5.15
C GLY A 226 16.94 -8.03 -6.06
N ARG A 227 16.30 -7.18 -6.87
CA ARG A 227 16.94 -6.15 -7.68
C ARG A 227 16.74 -4.78 -7.04
N SER A 228 17.73 -3.92 -7.16
CA SER A 228 17.64 -2.50 -6.79
C SER A 228 17.51 -1.67 -8.07
N TYR A 229 16.57 -0.73 -8.07
CA TYR A 229 16.36 0.22 -9.16
C TYR A 229 16.72 1.62 -8.66
N TRP A 230 17.52 2.34 -9.44
CA TRP A 230 17.88 3.72 -9.19
C TRP A 230 17.33 4.58 -10.31
N VAL A 231 16.55 5.58 -9.95
CA VAL A 231 16.06 6.55 -10.91
C VAL A 231 17.08 7.67 -11.03
N ASP A 232 17.65 7.83 -12.22
CA ASP A 232 18.51 8.95 -12.58
C ASP A 232 17.67 10.03 -13.24
N SER A 233 17.10 10.91 -12.43
CA SER A 233 16.23 11.98 -12.88
C SER A 233 17.05 13.17 -13.37
N LYS A 234 16.77 13.61 -14.59
CA LYS A 234 17.37 14.83 -15.14
C LYS A 234 16.37 15.97 -15.01
N VAL A 235 16.77 16.98 -14.26
CA VAL A 235 16.03 18.24 -14.13
C VAL A 235 16.94 19.41 -14.55
N SER A 236 16.36 20.55 -14.93
CA SER A 236 17.17 21.74 -15.22
C SER A 236 17.93 22.18 -13.97
N THR A 237 19.14 22.72 -14.18
CA THR A 237 20.00 23.19 -13.08
C THR A 237 19.31 24.23 -12.21
N ASP A 238 18.48 25.09 -12.79
CA ASP A 238 17.79 26.14 -12.07
C ASP A 238 16.65 25.58 -11.20
N LEU A 239 15.91 24.60 -11.72
CA LEU A 239 14.88 23.89 -10.95
C LEU A 239 15.53 23.10 -9.79
N ALA A 240 16.61 22.38 -10.04
CA ALA A 240 17.34 21.64 -9.01
C ALA A 240 17.80 22.55 -7.86
N LYS A 241 18.40 23.71 -8.19
CA LYS A 241 18.83 24.70 -7.19
C LYS A 241 17.68 25.29 -6.41
N SER A 242 16.57 25.60 -7.09
CA SER A 242 15.37 26.16 -6.43
C SER A 242 14.78 25.17 -5.41
N VAL A 243 14.61 23.92 -5.82
CA VAL A 243 14.08 22.86 -4.95
C VAL A 243 15.03 22.57 -3.79
N GLU A 244 16.33 22.47 -4.05
CA GLU A 244 17.34 22.25 -3.01
C GLU A 244 17.37 23.37 -1.97
N SER A 245 17.27 24.63 -2.42
CA SER A 245 17.23 25.79 -1.53
C SER A 245 15.98 25.76 -0.64
N GLU A 246 14.82 25.51 -1.22
CA GLU A 246 13.56 25.44 -0.48
C GLU A 246 13.56 24.29 0.55
N ILE A 247 14.06 23.11 0.17
CA ILE A 247 14.17 21.97 1.10
C ILE A 247 15.12 22.32 2.25
N LYS A 248 16.30 22.86 1.97
CA LYS A 248 17.29 23.23 3.00
C LYS A 248 16.72 24.25 3.99
N GLU A 249 15.99 25.23 3.51
CA GLU A 249 15.34 26.24 4.35
C GLU A 249 14.29 25.59 5.26
N LYS A 250 13.40 24.75 4.71
CA LYS A 250 12.40 24.03 5.49
C LYS A 250 13.03 23.10 6.54
N PHE A 251 14.10 22.40 6.20
CA PHE A 251 14.81 21.57 7.18
C PHE A 251 15.41 22.40 8.31
N LYS A 252 16.00 23.55 8.00
CA LYS A 252 16.53 24.46 9.02
C LYS A 252 15.48 24.96 10.00
N ASP A 253 14.27 25.22 9.50
CA ASP A 253 13.16 25.74 10.32
C ASP A 253 12.52 24.69 11.23
N TYR A 254 12.55 23.40 10.81
CA TYR A 254 11.79 22.36 11.48
C TYR A 254 12.65 21.32 12.22
N TYR A 255 13.97 21.22 11.93
CA TYR A 255 14.80 20.13 12.43
C TYR A 255 16.18 20.50 12.86
N THR A 256 16.67 19.68 13.81
CA THR A 256 18.09 19.55 14.15
C THR A 256 18.85 18.63 13.17
N ILE A 257 18.15 17.89 12.33
CA ILE A 257 18.75 17.03 11.31
C ILE A 257 19.10 17.81 10.04
N GLN A 258 20.12 17.33 9.36
CA GLN A 258 20.59 17.92 8.11
C GLN A 258 20.25 17.01 6.92
N MET A 259 20.14 17.58 5.73
CA MET A 259 19.94 16.82 4.49
C MET A 259 20.95 15.68 4.32
N SER A 260 22.19 15.87 4.78
CA SER A 260 23.22 14.85 4.73
C SER A 260 22.90 13.57 5.52
N ASN A 261 21.98 13.64 6.48
CA ASN A 261 21.55 12.47 7.26
C ASN A 261 20.71 11.49 6.43
N TYR A 262 20.16 11.94 5.29
CA TYR A 262 19.35 11.10 4.40
C TYR A 262 20.14 10.46 3.26
N ILE A 263 21.41 10.80 3.12
CA ILE A 263 22.27 10.22 2.09
C ILE A 263 22.67 8.81 2.51
N VAL A 264 22.20 7.82 1.76
CA VAL A 264 22.65 6.44 1.90
C VAL A 264 23.88 6.25 1.02
N ALA A 265 25.03 5.99 1.64
CA ALA A 265 26.24 5.71 0.88
C ALA A 265 26.11 4.37 0.13
N GLU A 266 26.57 4.34 -1.13
CA GLU A 266 26.49 3.16 -2.01
C GLU A 266 27.01 1.87 -1.34
N LYS A 267 28.08 1.98 -0.55
CA LYS A 267 28.66 0.86 0.22
C LYS A 267 27.70 0.22 1.24
N ASN A 268 26.62 0.92 1.60
CA ASN A 268 25.60 0.45 2.55
C ASN A 268 24.43 -0.25 1.85
N ILE A 269 24.45 -0.28 0.52
CA ILE A 269 23.40 -0.92 -0.29
C ILE A 269 23.82 -2.35 -0.54
N ILE A 270 22.99 -3.28 -0.10
CA ILE A 270 23.20 -4.70 -0.36
C ILE A 270 22.89 -4.96 -1.85
N ASN A 271 23.78 -5.65 -2.55
CA ASN A 271 23.74 -5.80 -4.02
C ASN A 271 23.96 -4.48 -4.77
N SER A 272 25.22 -4.07 -4.84
CA SER A 272 25.67 -2.80 -5.41
C SER A 272 25.65 -2.69 -6.95
N SER A 273 24.88 -3.51 -7.64
CA SER A 273 24.67 -3.38 -9.09
C SER A 273 23.23 -2.96 -9.37
N PRO A 274 22.85 -1.70 -9.07
CA PRO A 274 21.50 -1.23 -9.32
C PRO A 274 21.22 -1.12 -10.81
N ILE A 275 19.95 -1.38 -11.19
CA ILE A 275 19.46 -1.06 -12.52
C ILE A 275 19.16 0.44 -12.53
N THR A 276 19.90 1.19 -13.36
CA THR A 276 19.64 2.63 -13.51
C THR A 276 18.54 2.86 -14.52
N VAL A 277 17.49 3.55 -14.09
CA VAL A 277 16.36 3.98 -14.93
C VAL A 277 16.51 5.48 -15.17
N GLN A 278 16.65 5.87 -16.43
CA GLN A 278 16.71 7.29 -16.81
C GLN A 278 15.29 7.86 -16.82
N ALA A 279 15.10 9.00 -16.17
CA ALA A 279 13.86 9.77 -16.19
C ALA A 279 14.13 11.22 -16.57
N GLU A 280 13.36 11.74 -17.52
CA GLU A 280 13.36 13.16 -17.89
C GLU A 280 12.10 13.81 -17.30
N VAL A 281 12.26 14.91 -16.59
CA VAL A 281 11.19 15.70 -15.99
C VAL A 281 11.16 17.08 -16.61
#